data_62de482c6e1ef7359d79c2e29a345de7
#
_entry.id   62de482c6e1ef7359d79c2e29a345de7
#
_cell.length_a   1.000
_cell.length_b   1.000
_cell.length_c   1.000
_cell.angle_alpha   90.00
_cell.angle_beta   90.00
_cell.angle_gamma   90.00
#
_symmetry.space_group_name_H-M   'P 1'
#
loop_
_entity.id
_entity.type
_entity.pdbx_description
1 polymer ?
#
loop_
_entity_poly.entity_id
_entity_poly.type
_entity_poly.pdbx_seq_one_letter_code
_entity_poly.pdbx_strand_id
1 'polypeptide(L)'
;MTSVRVAFVDTYVLRDAGAGVGLDVLVLRRGRGGRCPGSWETVHGTIEPGETPVQASLRELREETGFTPLRLYNVSRLEAFYQHGSDEVALIPVFAAFVGPHAEPRLSSEHDAAAWLAPAEAAARFSWPRERRAVEDIVSLFGKGGGGLLDDVLRVC
;
A
#
# COMPACT_ATOMS: atom_id res chain seq x y z
N MET A 1 -17.46 -0.90 -25.44
CA MET A 1 -16.56 -2.03 -25.09
C MET A 1 -15.78 -1.65 -23.84
N THR A 2 -15.77 -2.52 -22.86
CA THR A 2 -15.04 -2.31 -21.60
C THR A 2 -13.55 -2.09 -21.84
N SER A 3 -13.02 -1.00 -21.34
CA SER A 3 -11.59 -0.70 -21.43
C SER A 3 -10.81 -1.31 -20.27
N VAL A 4 -9.51 -1.54 -20.45
CA VAL A 4 -8.60 -2.01 -19.40
C VAL A 4 -7.45 -1.04 -19.27
N ARG A 5 -7.18 -0.58 -18.04
CA ARG A 5 -6.12 0.42 -17.82
C ARG A 5 -5.41 0.19 -16.49
N VAL A 6 -4.10 0.38 -16.47
CA VAL A 6 -3.33 0.50 -15.24
C VAL A 6 -3.63 1.89 -14.65
N ALA A 7 -4.48 1.93 -13.62
CA ALA A 7 -5.13 3.17 -13.19
C ALA A 7 -4.69 3.67 -11.82
N PHE A 8 -4.37 2.75 -10.92
CA PHE A 8 -4.07 3.04 -9.53
C PHE A 8 -2.85 2.28 -9.06
N VAL A 9 -2.34 2.62 -7.89
CA VAL A 9 -1.35 1.85 -7.14
C VAL A 9 -1.84 1.63 -5.72
N ASP A 10 -1.47 0.50 -5.14
CA ASP A 10 -1.53 0.25 -3.69
C ASP A 10 -0.10 0.14 -3.16
N THR A 11 0.21 0.86 -2.09
CA THR A 11 1.52 0.81 -1.44
C THR A 11 1.34 0.52 0.04
N TYR A 12 1.76 -0.66 0.45
CA TYR A 12 1.74 -1.07 1.86
C TYR A 12 2.99 -0.56 2.55
N VAL A 13 2.81 0.11 3.67
CA VAL A 13 3.92 0.70 4.43
C VAL A 13 4.25 -0.22 5.60
N LEU A 14 5.50 -0.64 5.67
CA LEU A 14 5.99 -1.63 6.61
C LEU A 14 7.12 -1.04 7.45
N ARG A 15 7.20 -1.46 8.72
CA ARG A 15 8.35 -1.22 9.58
C ARG A 15 8.64 -2.44 10.44
N ASP A 16 9.86 -2.55 10.94
CA ASP A 16 10.20 -3.56 11.93
C ASP A 16 9.43 -3.30 13.23
N ALA A 17 8.77 -4.32 13.78
CA ALA A 17 7.90 -4.22 14.94
C ALA A 17 8.61 -4.05 16.29
N GLY A 18 9.90 -3.73 16.28
CA GLY A 18 10.74 -3.66 17.46
C GLY A 18 11.16 -5.05 17.99
N ALA A 19 12.21 -5.08 18.82
CA ALA A 19 12.82 -6.32 19.33
C ALA A 19 13.17 -7.37 18.26
N GLY A 20 13.22 -7.00 16.98
CA GLY A 20 13.58 -7.89 15.87
C GLY A 20 12.54 -8.98 15.56
N VAL A 21 11.30 -8.83 16.02
CA VAL A 21 10.24 -9.83 15.84
C VAL A 21 9.08 -9.27 15.01
N GLY A 22 9.06 -9.63 13.72
CA GLY A 22 7.92 -9.36 12.85
C GLY A 22 7.88 -7.96 12.24
N LEU A 23 6.77 -7.66 11.59
CA LEU A 23 6.48 -6.41 10.91
C LEU A 23 5.28 -5.73 11.51
N ASP A 24 5.27 -4.40 11.51
CA ASP A 24 4.05 -3.61 11.61
C ASP A 24 3.64 -3.13 10.22
N VAL A 25 2.35 -3.07 9.98
CA VAL A 25 1.71 -2.56 8.77
C VAL A 25 0.95 -1.28 9.11
N LEU A 26 1.17 -0.23 8.34
CA LEU A 26 0.43 1.02 8.49
C LEU A 26 -0.98 0.89 7.90
N VAL A 27 -1.98 1.29 8.65
CA VAL A 27 -3.36 1.42 8.18
C VAL A 27 -3.81 2.87 8.35
N LEU A 28 -4.51 3.40 7.33
CA LEU A 28 -4.97 4.77 7.28
C LEU A 28 -6.50 4.82 7.25
N ARG A 29 -7.11 5.71 8.02
CA ARG A 29 -8.56 5.89 8.00
C ARG A 29 -8.93 7.10 7.15
N ARG A 30 -9.85 6.90 6.20
CA ARG A 30 -10.37 7.97 5.38
C ARG A 30 -11.20 8.96 6.19
N GLY A 31 -10.91 10.24 5.97
CA GLY A 31 -11.62 11.34 6.59
C GLY A 31 -13.01 11.59 5.99
N ARG A 32 -13.77 12.49 6.60
CA ARG A 32 -15.17 12.77 6.24
C ARG A 32 -15.36 13.49 4.89
N GLY A 33 -14.34 14.15 4.37
CA GLY A 33 -14.42 14.96 3.15
C GLY A 33 -14.25 14.19 1.84
N GLY A 34 -13.99 12.90 1.87
CA GLY A 34 -13.71 12.06 0.70
C GLY A 34 -14.68 10.91 0.52
N ARG A 35 -14.32 9.99 -0.39
CA ARG A 35 -15.09 8.75 -0.60
C ARG A 35 -14.88 7.78 0.55
N CYS A 36 -15.89 6.97 0.83
CA CYS A 36 -15.86 5.91 1.85
C CYS A 36 -15.34 6.39 3.22
N PRO A 37 -15.90 7.48 3.81
CA PRO A 37 -15.41 8.01 5.07
C PRO A 37 -15.46 6.97 6.17
N GLY A 38 -14.42 6.91 7.00
CA GLY A 38 -14.28 5.94 8.08
C GLY A 38 -13.73 4.58 7.67
N SER A 39 -13.58 4.29 6.35
CA SER A 39 -12.93 3.06 5.89
C SER A 39 -11.42 3.11 6.15
N TRP A 40 -10.85 1.94 6.42
CA TRP A 40 -9.42 1.77 6.61
C TRP A 40 -8.78 1.18 5.36
N GLU A 41 -7.68 1.76 4.94
CA GLU A 41 -6.98 1.41 3.70
C GLU A 41 -5.47 1.55 3.83
N THR A 42 -4.75 0.99 2.84
CA THR A 42 -3.33 1.30 2.61
C THR A 42 -3.18 2.61 1.83
N VAL A 43 -1.96 3.04 1.58
CA VAL A 43 -1.69 4.14 0.64
C VAL A 43 -2.20 3.72 -0.74
N HIS A 44 -3.08 4.53 -1.32
CA HIS A 44 -3.73 4.26 -2.58
C HIS A 44 -3.87 5.55 -3.38
N GLY A 45 -3.54 5.51 -4.65
CA GLY A 45 -3.68 6.70 -5.49
C GLY A 45 -3.72 6.42 -6.97
N THR A 46 -4.11 7.45 -7.72
CA THR A 46 -4.22 7.43 -9.17
C THR A 46 -2.85 7.60 -9.82
N ILE A 47 -2.60 6.84 -10.88
CA ILE A 47 -1.43 7.04 -11.74
C ILE A 47 -1.71 8.23 -12.65
N GLU A 48 -0.88 9.27 -12.59
CA GLU A 48 -1.01 10.47 -13.40
C GLU A 48 -0.49 10.25 -14.84
N PRO A 49 -0.95 11.05 -15.81
CA PRO A 49 -0.45 10.95 -17.19
C PRO A 49 1.06 11.06 -17.28
N GLY A 50 1.71 10.10 -17.94
CA GLY A 50 3.17 10.05 -18.09
C GLY A 50 3.93 9.46 -16.90
N GLU A 51 3.22 9.11 -15.82
CA GLU A 51 3.80 8.53 -14.61
C GLU A 51 3.84 7.00 -14.71
N THR A 52 4.92 6.39 -14.25
CA THR A 52 4.97 4.94 -14.06
C THR A 52 4.32 4.56 -12.72
N PRO A 53 3.87 3.30 -12.55
CA PRO A 53 3.36 2.83 -11.24
C PRO A 53 4.35 3.04 -10.08
N VAL A 54 5.65 2.88 -10.32
CA VAL A 54 6.69 3.14 -9.30
C VAL A 54 6.70 4.61 -8.90
N GLN A 55 6.67 5.51 -9.88
CA GLN A 55 6.64 6.96 -9.60
C GLN A 55 5.37 7.36 -8.85
N ALA A 56 4.21 6.83 -9.25
CA ALA A 56 2.94 7.04 -8.56
C ALA A 56 3.00 6.54 -7.11
N SER A 57 3.52 5.33 -6.89
CA SER A 57 3.69 4.77 -5.54
C SER A 57 4.54 5.67 -4.64
N LEU A 58 5.67 6.16 -5.12
CA LEU A 58 6.56 7.05 -4.35
C LEU A 58 5.92 8.42 -4.09
N ARG A 59 5.19 8.96 -5.05
CA ARG A 59 4.48 10.25 -4.91
C ARG A 59 3.35 10.13 -3.89
N GLU A 60 2.47 9.15 -4.05
CA GLU A 60 1.33 8.95 -3.13
C GLU A 60 1.80 8.65 -1.70
N LEU A 61 2.84 7.83 -1.55
CA LEU A 61 3.44 7.57 -0.24
C LEU A 61 3.88 8.87 0.45
N ARG A 62 4.54 9.75 -0.29
CA ARG A 62 4.98 11.04 0.26
C ARG A 62 3.81 11.97 0.57
N GLU A 63 2.82 12.05 -0.32
CA GLU A 63 1.65 12.92 -0.15
C GLU A 63 0.79 12.49 1.04
N GLU A 64 0.50 11.20 1.17
CA GLU A 64 -0.40 10.68 2.20
C GLU A 64 0.26 10.49 3.57
N THR A 65 1.57 10.25 3.62
CA THR A 65 2.27 9.91 4.87
C THR A 65 3.50 10.76 5.18
N GLY A 66 4.03 11.50 4.22
CA GLY A 66 5.29 12.20 4.35
C GLY A 66 6.53 11.32 4.23
N PHE A 67 6.38 10.02 3.97
CA PHE A 67 7.51 9.10 3.94
C PHE A 67 8.25 9.08 2.61
N THR A 68 9.57 8.88 2.73
CA THR A 68 10.43 8.37 1.67
C THR A 68 10.91 6.99 2.13
N PRO A 69 10.72 5.93 1.34
CA PRO A 69 11.04 4.59 1.82
C PRO A 69 12.54 4.35 1.87
N LEU A 70 12.99 3.52 2.82
CA LEU A 70 14.35 2.98 2.85
C LEU A 70 14.54 1.93 1.75
N ARG A 71 13.50 1.17 1.47
CA ARG A 71 13.42 0.14 0.43
C ARG A 71 12.00 0.08 -0.11
N LEU A 72 11.87 -0.11 -1.42
CA LEU A 72 10.59 -0.33 -2.10
C LEU A 72 10.64 -1.66 -2.84
N TYR A 73 9.59 -2.46 -2.66
CA TYR A 73 9.43 -3.74 -3.34
C TYR A 73 8.16 -3.78 -4.18
N ASN A 74 8.25 -4.49 -5.31
CA ASN A 74 7.09 -5.02 -6.01
C ASN A 74 6.61 -6.27 -5.25
N VAL A 75 5.33 -6.33 -4.91
CA VAL A 75 4.78 -7.46 -4.13
C VAL A 75 4.47 -8.67 -5.03
N SER A 76 4.77 -8.59 -6.33
CA SER A 76 4.40 -9.62 -7.32
C SER A 76 2.89 -9.86 -7.38
N ARG A 77 2.11 -8.80 -7.16
CA ARG A 77 0.66 -8.83 -7.09
C ARG A 77 0.07 -7.72 -7.94
N LEU A 78 -0.96 -8.04 -8.72
CA LEU A 78 -1.73 -7.09 -9.51
C LEU A 78 -3.20 -7.28 -9.18
N GLU A 79 -3.84 -6.25 -8.66
CA GLU A 79 -5.27 -6.24 -8.39
C GLU A 79 -6.05 -5.72 -9.58
N ALA A 80 -7.31 -6.13 -9.70
CA ALA A 80 -8.23 -5.63 -10.70
C ALA A 80 -9.54 -5.19 -10.04
N PHE A 81 -10.08 -4.09 -10.51
CA PHE A 81 -11.34 -3.53 -10.04
C PHE A 81 -12.18 -3.04 -11.21
N TYR A 82 -13.43 -3.54 -11.36
CA TYR A 82 -14.33 -3.05 -12.36
C TYR A 82 -15.07 -1.80 -11.89
N GLN A 83 -14.85 -0.71 -12.59
CA GLN A 83 -15.54 0.57 -12.36
C GLN A 83 -16.75 0.66 -13.29
N HIS A 84 -17.92 0.29 -12.76
CA HIS A 84 -19.16 0.24 -13.56
C HIS A 84 -19.61 1.61 -14.08
N GLY A 85 -19.25 2.70 -13.40
CA GLY A 85 -19.60 4.06 -13.82
C GLY A 85 -18.89 4.52 -15.09
N SER A 86 -17.69 3.99 -15.37
CA SER A 86 -16.88 4.32 -16.55
C SER A 86 -16.72 3.16 -17.53
N ASP A 87 -17.30 1.99 -17.21
CA ASP A 87 -17.10 0.75 -17.95
C ASP A 87 -15.61 0.43 -18.18
N GLU A 88 -14.85 0.46 -17.09
CA GLU A 88 -13.40 0.25 -17.11
C GLU A 88 -12.96 -0.82 -16.11
N VAL A 89 -12.05 -1.69 -16.49
CA VAL A 89 -11.28 -2.54 -15.57
C VAL A 89 -9.99 -1.82 -15.22
N ALA A 90 -9.92 -1.34 -13.99
CA ALA A 90 -8.74 -0.72 -13.44
C ALA A 90 -7.78 -1.79 -12.89
N LEU A 91 -6.52 -1.76 -13.34
CA LEU A 91 -5.44 -2.59 -12.80
C LEU A 91 -4.65 -1.78 -11.78
N ILE A 92 -4.26 -2.44 -10.68
CA ILE A 92 -3.62 -1.82 -9.51
C ILE A 92 -2.35 -2.60 -9.17
N PRO A 93 -1.18 -2.21 -9.66
CA PRO A 93 0.11 -2.73 -9.18
C PRO A 93 0.29 -2.49 -7.68
N VAL A 94 0.86 -3.48 -6.99
CA VAL A 94 1.00 -3.49 -5.53
C VAL A 94 2.46 -3.42 -5.12
N PHE A 95 2.77 -2.49 -4.21
CA PHE A 95 4.11 -2.24 -3.68
C PHE A 95 4.13 -2.37 -2.16
N ALA A 96 5.31 -2.66 -1.62
CA ALA A 96 5.61 -2.61 -0.19
C ALA A 96 6.79 -1.67 0.06
N ALA A 97 6.59 -0.67 0.90
CA ALA A 97 7.56 0.34 1.26
C ALA A 97 8.03 0.14 2.70
N PHE A 98 9.30 -0.12 2.91
CA PHE A 98 9.89 -0.20 4.25
C PHE A 98 10.34 1.19 4.71
N VAL A 99 9.93 1.56 5.92
CA VAL A 99 10.35 2.80 6.60
C VAL A 99 11.08 2.48 7.90
N GLY A 100 11.65 3.50 8.53
CA GLY A 100 12.36 3.32 9.79
C GLY A 100 11.47 2.80 10.92
N PRO A 101 12.03 2.10 11.92
CA PRO A 101 11.27 1.44 12.98
C PRO A 101 10.50 2.43 13.90
N HIS A 102 10.90 3.70 13.91
CA HIS A 102 10.26 4.76 14.69
C HIS A 102 9.54 5.79 13.81
N ALA A 103 9.33 5.47 12.52
CA ALA A 103 8.67 6.38 11.60
C ALA A 103 7.20 6.58 11.99
N GLU A 104 6.77 7.84 12.03
CA GLU A 104 5.37 8.21 12.28
C GLU A 104 4.84 9.01 11.08
N PRO A 105 3.65 8.69 10.57
CA PRO A 105 3.11 9.33 9.40
C PRO A 105 2.63 10.75 9.71
N ARG A 106 2.82 11.62 8.71
CA ARG A 106 2.23 12.95 8.68
C ARG A 106 1.11 12.92 7.66
N LEU A 107 -0.12 12.83 8.16
CA LEU A 107 -1.31 12.61 7.33
C LEU A 107 -1.64 13.83 6.47
N SER A 108 -2.10 13.57 5.25
CA SER A 108 -2.76 14.57 4.39
C SER A 108 -4.21 14.79 4.84
N SER A 109 -4.91 15.70 4.16
CA SER A 109 -6.33 15.95 4.43
C SER A 109 -7.26 14.77 4.07
N GLU A 110 -6.78 13.78 3.35
CA GLU A 110 -7.57 12.61 2.94
C GLU A 110 -7.81 11.62 4.09
N HIS A 111 -6.91 11.59 5.07
CA HIS A 111 -6.95 10.67 6.20
C HIS A 111 -6.99 11.42 7.52
N ASP A 112 -7.77 10.92 8.47
CA ASP A 112 -7.94 11.53 9.80
C ASP A 112 -7.37 10.68 10.94
N ALA A 113 -6.92 9.46 10.66
CA ALA A 113 -6.27 8.60 11.63
C ALA A 113 -5.32 7.61 10.94
N ALA A 114 -4.33 7.15 11.70
CA ALA A 114 -3.40 6.11 11.28
C ALA A 114 -3.09 5.20 12.47
N ALA A 115 -2.75 3.95 12.18
CA ALA A 115 -2.28 3.01 13.19
C ALA A 115 -1.23 2.07 12.58
N TRP A 116 -0.23 1.73 13.39
CA TRP A 116 0.70 0.64 13.10
C TRP A 116 0.19 -0.62 13.78
N LEU A 117 -0.07 -1.66 13.01
CA LEU A 117 -0.69 -2.90 13.48
C LEU A 117 0.14 -4.11 13.05
N ALA A 118 0.12 -5.15 13.88
CA ALA A 118 0.61 -6.46 13.45
C ALA A 118 -0.14 -6.93 12.18
N PRO A 119 0.47 -7.73 11.31
CA PRO A 119 -0.15 -8.09 10.03
C PRO A 119 -1.56 -8.66 10.13
N ALA A 120 -1.82 -9.56 11.09
CA ALA A 120 -3.16 -10.13 11.30
C ALA A 120 -4.20 -9.08 11.70
N GLU A 121 -3.80 -8.12 12.56
CA GLU A 121 -4.66 -7.02 12.98
C GLU A 121 -4.90 -6.02 11.84
N ALA A 122 -3.87 -5.73 11.04
CA ALA A 122 -3.99 -4.89 9.85
C ALA A 122 -4.95 -5.52 8.84
N ALA A 123 -4.78 -6.81 8.54
CA ALA A 123 -5.68 -7.54 7.65
C ALA A 123 -7.13 -7.50 8.13
N ALA A 124 -7.38 -7.65 9.43
CA ALA A 124 -8.71 -7.53 10.01
C ALA A 124 -9.26 -6.10 9.97
N ARG A 125 -8.40 -5.08 10.06
CA ARG A 125 -8.78 -3.67 10.04
C ARG A 125 -9.11 -3.16 8.63
N PHE A 126 -8.38 -3.57 7.60
CA PHE A 126 -8.60 -3.13 6.23
C PHE A 126 -10.04 -3.40 5.77
N SER A 127 -10.66 -2.40 5.20
CA SER A 127 -12.04 -2.46 4.70
C SER A 127 -12.14 -3.20 3.37
N TRP A 128 -11.12 -3.12 2.53
CA TRP A 128 -11.11 -3.74 1.20
C TRP A 128 -10.63 -5.20 1.24
N PRO A 129 -11.40 -6.14 0.66
CA PRO A 129 -10.98 -7.56 0.64
C PRO A 129 -9.63 -7.78 -0.04
N ARG A 130 -9.29 -7.02 -1.09
CA ARG A 130 -7.99 -7.12 -1.77
C ARG A 130 -6.84 -6.81 -0.82
N GLU A 131 -7.01 -5.83 0.07
CA GLU A 131 -5.97 -5.43 1.02
C GLU A 131 -5.72 -6.50 2.08
N ARG A 132 -6.76 -7.18 2.51
CA ARG A 132 -6.63 -8.33 3.43
C ARG A 132 -5.79 -9.43 2.80
N ARG A 133 -6.06 -9.77 1.54
CA ARG A 133 -5.31 -10.81 0.80
C ARG A 133 -3.86 -10.39 0.54
N ALA A 134 -3.62 -9.11 0.26
CA ALA A 134 -2.27 -8.59 0.03
C ALA A 134 -1.37 -8.74 1.25
N VAL A 135 -1.90 -8.59 2.47
CA VAL A 135 -1.13 -8.77 3.71
C VAL A 135 -0.56 -10.19 3.81
N GLU A 136 -1.29 -11.21 3.37
CA GLU A 136 -0.81 -12.59 3.37
C GLU A 136 0.44 -12.75 2.49
N ASP A 137 0.39 -12.21 1.27
CA ASP A 137 1.55 -12.21 0.36
C ASP A 137 2.72 -11.43 0.93
N ILE A 138 2.46 -10.28 1.54
CA ILE A 138 3.48 -9.43 2.17
C ILE A 138 4.19 -10.18 3.30
N VAL A 139 3.46 -10.86 4.17
CA VAL A 139 4.04 -11.66 5.25
C VAL A 139 4.86 -12.81 4.70
N SER A 140 4.36 -13.50 3.68
CA SER A 140 5.06 -14.60 3.02
C SER A 140 6.38 -14.15 2.39
N LEU A 141 6.37 -13.00 1.71
CA LEU A 141 7.54 -12.48 1.00
C LEU A 141 8.54 -11.78 1.93
N PHE A 142 8.05 -10.96 2.85
CA PHE A 142 8.88 -9.98 3.59
C PHE A 142 8.87 -10.17 5.11
N GLY A 143 8.18 -11.16 5.63
CA GLY A 143 8.05 -11.38 7.09
C GLY A 143 9.38 -11.59 7.83
N LYS A 144 10.46 -11.87 7.09
CA LYS A 144 11.83 -11.98 7.62
C LYS A 144 12.70 -10.74 7.39
N GLY A 145 12.10 -9.61 6.98
CA GLY A 145 12.77 -8.33 6.83
C GLY A 145 13.30 -7.99 5.44
N GLY A 146 13.03 -8.79 4.43
CA GLY A 146 13.43 -8.54 3.04
C GLY A 146 12.87 -9.58 2.08
N GLY A 147 13.15 -9.45 0.79
CA GLY A 147 12.64 -10.34 -0.26
C GLY A 147 13.26 -11.74 -0.31
N GLY A 148 14.24 -12.02 0.54
CA GLY A 148 14.92 -13.34 0.60
C GLY A 148 15.49 -13.73 -0.77
N LEU A 149 15.16 -14.94 -1.23
CA LEU A 149 15.61 -15.45 -2.54
C LEU A 149 15.04 -14.65 -3.72
N LEU A 150 13.94 -13.91 -3.53
CA LEU A 150 13.28 -13.13 -4.56
C LEU A 150 13.69 -11.65 -4.55
N ASP A 151 14.56 -11.24 -3.64
CA ASP A 151 14.97 -9.84 -3.45
C ASP A 151 15.46 -9.19 -4.75
N ASP A 152 16.29 -9.91 -5.50
CA ASP A 152 16.88 -9.44 -6.77
C ASP A 152 15.81 -9.05 -7.81
N VAL A 153 14.69 -9.77 -7.85
CA VAL A 153 13.59 -9.50 -8.80
C VAL A 153 12.58 -8.52 -8.26
N LEU A 154 12.29 -8.59 -6.96
CA LEU A 154 11.19 -7.81 -6.38
C LEU A 154 11.62 -6.43 -5.89
N ARG A 155 12.88 -6.23 -5.56
CA ARG A 155 13.37 -4.94 -5.06
C ARG A 155 13.39 -3.89 -6.17
N VAL A 156 12.72 -2.78 -5.95
CA VAL A 156 12.64 -1.64 -6.88
C VAL A 156 13.76 -0.63 -6.62
N CYS A 157 13.99 -0.33 -5.34
CA CYS A 157 15.06 0.57 -4.87
C CYS A 157 15.36 0.37 -3.38
#